data_74b9c20e21aedce847b78d5ed66dc9ab
#
_entry.id   74b9c20e21aedce847b78d5ed66dc9ab
#
_cell.length_a   1.000
_cell.length_b   1.000
_cell.length_c   1.000
_cell.angle_alpha   90.00
_cell.angle_beta   90.00
_cell.angle_gamma   90.00
#
_symmetry.space_group_name_H-M   'P 1'
#
loop_
_entity.id
_entity.type
_entity.pdbx_description
1 polymer ?
#
loop_
_entity_poly.entity_id
_entity_poly.type
_entity_poly.pdbx_seq_one_letter_code
_entity_poly.pdbx_strand_id
1 'polypeptide(L)'
;MTVHARVLVRPKAGILDPQGVAVERALPALGFEGVSNVHVGRLIELQIEDPRQLEEMCEMLLANPLIEDYEILNFQRPDAGG
;
A
#
# COMPACT_ATOMS: atom_id res chain seq x y z
N MET A 1 8.01 19.64 -14.01
CA MET A 1 7.82 18.30 -14.60
C MET A 1 7.26 17.38 -13.56
N THR A 2 6.19 16.66 -13.88
CA THR A 2 5.56 15.75 -12.93
C THR A 2 6.10 14.34 -13.12
N VAL A 3 6.06 13.61 -12.02
CA VAL A 3 6.47 12.22 -11.97
C VAL A 3 5.31 11.41 -11.42
N HIS A 4 5.05 10.27 -12.00
CA HIS A 4 4.09 9.33 -11.45
C HIS A 4 4.75 8.51 -10.35
N ALA A 5 4.11 8.40 -9.22
CA ALA A 5 4.63 7.62 -8.11
C ALA A 5 3.56 6.65 -7.62
N ARG A 6 4.02 5.53 -7.11
CA ARG A 6 3.15 4.49 -6.55
C ARG A 6 3.70 4.11 -5.18
N VAL A 7 2.82 4.13 -4.20
CA VAL A 7 3.18 3.82 -2.82
C VAL A 7 2.26 2.70 -2.32
N LEU A 8 2.87 1.65 -1.85
CA LEU A 8 2.14 0.55 -1.23
C LEU A 8 2.17 0.75 0.29
N VAL A 9 0.99 0.78 0.88
CA VAL A 9 0.83 0.92 2.34
C VAL A 9 0.19 -0.35 2.88
N ARG A 10 0.77 -0.90 3.93
CA ARG A 10 0.26 -2.15 4.51
C ARG A 10 0.40 -2.12 6.04
N PRO A 11 -0.41 -2.91 6.75
CA PRO A 11 -0.32 -2.97 8.21
C PRO A 11 1.03 -3.52 8.66
N LYS A 12 1.54 -2.99 9.76
CA LYS A 12 2.73 -3.56 10.38
C LYS A 12 2.44 -4.95 10.92
N ALA A 13 3.49 -5.76 11.00
CA ALA A 13 3.39 -7.09 11.61
C ALA A 13 2.85 -6.96 13.05
N GLY A 14 1.93 -7.84 13.41
CA GLY A 14 1.35 -7.85 14.74
C GLY A 14 0.20 -6.88 14.94
N ILE A 15 -0.10 -6.05 13.97
CA ILE A 15 -1.25 -5.14 14.04
C ILE A 15 -2.49 -5.89 13.55
N LEU A 16 -3.60 -5.71 14.24
CA LEU A 16 -4.87 -6.28 13.83
C LEU A 16 -5.31 -5.66 12.50
N ASP A 17 -5.64 -6.51 11.55
CA ASP A 17 -6.10 -6.12 10.22
C ASP A 17 -7.52 -6.67 10.02
N PRO A 18 -8.56 -5.90 10.38
CA PRO A 18 -9.94 -6.41 10.26
C PRO A 18 -10.33 -6.81 8.86
N GLN A 19 -9.83 -6.11 7.84
CA GLN A 19 -10.13 -6.44 6.45
C GLN A 19 -9.48 -7.76 6.05
N GLY A 20 -8.22 -7.96 6.43
CA GLY A 20 -7.53 -9.21 6.16
C GLY A 20 -8.20 -10.39 6.85
N VAL A 21 -8.60 -10.22 8.09
CA VAL A 21 -9.31 -11.25 8.84
C VAL A 21 -10.65 -11.59 8.17
N ALA A 22 -11.37 -10.58 7.71
CA ALA A 22 -12.65 -10.80 7.05
C ALA A 22 -12.49 -11.60 5.75
N VAL A 23 -11.48 -11.28 4.95
CA VAL A 23 -11.18 -12.03 3.72
C VAL A 23 -10.81 -13.45 4.06
N GLU A 24 -9.93 -13.62 5.04
CA GLU A 24 -9.46 -14.95 5.43
C GLU A 24 -10.62 -15.86 5.87
N ARG A 25 -11.58 -15.30 6.61
CA ARG A 25 -12.73 -16.06 7.08
C ARG A 25 -13.74 -16.36 5.97
N ALA A 26 -13.81 -15.51 4.96
CA ALA A 26 -14.78 -15.70 3.88
C ALA A 26 -14.34 -16.75 2.87
N LEU A 27 -13.05 -16.94 2.69
CA LEU A 27 -12.55 -17.82 1.63
C LEU A 27 -12.95 -19.29 1.78
N PRO A 28 -12.91 -19.90 2.96
CA PRO A 28 -13.36 -21.31 3.09
C PRO A 28 -14.81 -21.51 2.69
N ALA A 29 -15.67 -20.53 2.96
CA ALA A 29 -17.08 -20.62 2.58
C ALA A 29 -17.27 -20.64 1.08
N LEU A 30 -16.30 -20.16 0.33
CA LEU A 30 -16.30 -20.14 -1.14
C LEU A 30 -15.54 -21.33 -1.73
N GLY A 31 -15.05 -22.23 -0.89
CA GLY A 31 -14.33 -23.42 -1.36
C GLY A 31 -12.83 -23.30 -1.38
N PHE A 32 -12.28 -22.22 -0.85
CA PHE A 32 -10.84 -22.00 -0.84
C PHE A 32 -10.28 -22.33 0.54
N GLU A 33 -9.65 -23.47 0.66
CA GLU A 33 -9.04 -23.91 1.91
C GLU A 33 -7.55 -23.63 1.92
N GLY A 34 -6.98 -23.59 3.12
CA GLY A 34 -5.53 -23.46 3.26
C GLY A 34 -4.98 -22.05 3.13
N VAL A 35 -5.84 -21.06 3.14
CA VAL A 35 -5.41 -19.66 3.07
C VAL A 35 -5.27 -19.11 4.49
N SER A 36 -4.14 -18.48 4.77
CA SER A 36 -3.87 -17.90 6.09
C SER A 36 -3.03 -16.64 5.94
N ASN A 37 -2.98 -15.86 7.01
CA ASN A 37 -2.17 -14.64 7.07
C ASN A 37 -2.52 -13.63 5.97
N VAL A 38 -3.80 -13.44 5.76
CA VAL A 38 -4.27 -12.46 4.77
C VAL A 38 -4.16 -11.06 5.35
N HIS A 39 -3.51 -10.18 4.61
CA HIS A 39 -3.39 -8.77 4.98
C HIS A 39 -3.88 -7.92 3.81
N VAL A 40 -4.64 -6.90 4.14
CA VAL A 40 -5.16 -5.97 3.13
C VAL A 40 -4.46 -4.63 3.33
N GLY A 41 -3.81 -4.17 2.28
CA GLY A 41 -3.20 -2.86 2.26
C GLY A 41 -3.86 -1.99 1.20
N ARG A 42 -3.21 -0.86 0.90
CA ARG A 42 -3.72 0.02 -0.14
C ARG A 42 -2.59 0.50 -1.02
N LEU A 43 -2.92 0.76 -2.26
CA LEU A 43 -2.02 1.33 -3.23
C LEU A 43 -2.43 2.77 -3.47
N ILE A 44 -1.47 3.68 -3.33
CA ILE A 44 -1.68 5.09 -3.60
C ILE A 44 -0.91 5.45 -4.86
N GLU A 45 -1.61 5.96 -5.85
CA GLU A 45 -1.00 6.43 -7.09
C GLU A 45 -1.17 7.94 -7.16
N LEU A 46 -0.09 8.64 -7.47
CA LEU A 46 -0.12 10.10 -7.50
C LEU A 46 0.85 10.64 -8.52
N GLN A 47 0.64 11.89 -8.87
CA GLN A 47 1.59 12.66 -9.65
C GLN A 47 2.20 13.71 -8.74
N ILE A 48 3.51 13.87 -8.82
CA ILE A 48 4.22 14.77 -7.92
C ILE A 48 5.28 15.52 -8.72
N GLU A 49 5.42 16.79 -8.43
CA GLU A 49 6.43 17.61 -9.11
C GLU A 49 7.83 17.36 -8.56
N ASP A 50 7.95 17.20 -7.26
CA ASP A 50 9.24 16.96 -6.62
C ASP A 50 9.22 15.62 -5.89
N PRO A 51 9.76 14.57 -6.51
CA PRO A 51 9.73 13.24 -5.90
C PRO A 51 10.52 13.14 -4.60
N ARG A 52 11.37 14.11 -4.31
CA ARG A 52 12.13 14.10 -3.06
C ARG A 52 11.23 14.32 -1.84
N GLN A 53 10.03 14.86 -2.06
CA GLN A 53 9.08 15.09 -0.97
C GLN A 53 8.25 13.86 -0.63
N LEU A 54 8.33 12.80 -1.42
CA LEU A 54 7.41 11.68 -1.30
C LEU A 54 7.54 10.94 0.03
N GLU A 55 8.75 10.72 0.49
CA GLU A 55 8.94 10.04 1.78
C GLU A 55 8.30 10.82 2.92
N GLU A 56 8.50 12.12 2.94
CA GLU A 56 7.89 12.96 3.96
C GLU A 56 6.38 12.94 3.87
N MET A 57 5.84 12.97 2.67
CA MET A 57 4.38 12.86 2.48
C MET A 57 3.84 11.55 3.01
N CYS A 58 4.54 10.45 2.78
CA CYS A 58 4.13 9.15 3.30
C CYS A 58 4.09 9.16 4.81
N GLU A 59 5.10 9.71 5.44
CA GLU A 59 5.18 9.73 6.90
C GLU A 59 4.19 10.68 7.54
N MET A 60 3.84 11.77 6.87
CA MET A 60 2.95 12.78 7.43
C MET A 60 1.48 12.48 7.18
N LEU A 61 1.15 11.82 6.07
CA LEU A 61 -0.26 11.65 5.70
C LEU A 61 -0.59 10.32 5.04
N LEU A 62 0.23 9.87 4.09
CA LEU A 62 -0.16 8.74 3.24
C LEU A 62 -0.19 7.42 3.99
N ALA A 63 0.66 7.28 4.98
CA ALA A 63 0.69 6.11 5.83
C ALA A 63 0.60 6.55 7.28
N ASN A 64 0.06 5.68 8.13
CA ASN A 64 0.08 5.91 9.57
C ASN A 64 1.31 5.21 10.14
N PRO A 65 2.38 5.95 10.49
CA PRO A 65 3.64 5.31 10.86
C PRO A 65 3.57 4.47 12.14
N LEU A 66 2.53 4.65 12.94
CA LEU A 66 2.36 3.88 14.16
C LEU A 66 1.90 2.45 13.88
N ILE A 67 1.10 2.26 12.83
CA ILE A 67 0.45 0.98 12.56
C ILE A 67 0.67 0.49 11.13
N GLU A 68 1.30 1.28 10.27
CA GLU A 68 1.49 0.93 8.86
C GLU A 68 2.93 1.09 8.43
N ASP A 69 3.34 0.25 7.50
CA ASP A 69 4.58 0.42 6.76
C ASP A 69 4.23 0.84 5.34
N TYR A 70 5.16 1.51 4.69
CA TYR A 70 4.97 1.88 3.30
C TYR A 70 6.20 1.51 2.48
N GLU A 71 5.96 1.35 1.19
CA GLU A 71 7.02 1.07 0.22
C GLU A 71 6.75 1.90 -1.02
N ILE A 72 7.74 2.66 -1.44
CA ILE A 72 7.66 3.39 -2.70
C ILE A 72 8.05 2.42 -3.81
N LEU A 73 7.08 2.06 -4.64
CA LEU A 73 7.28 1.01 -5.63
C LEU A 73 8.06 1.49 -6.83
N ASN A 74 7.70 2.67 -7.35
CA ASN A 74 8.39 3.21 -8.51
C ASN A 74 8.03 4.68 -8.74
N PHE A 75 8.91 5.33 -9.47
CA PHE A 75 8.65 6.62 -10.08
C PHE A 75 8.63 6.43 -11.59
N GLN A 76 7.72 7.11 -12.26
CA GLN A 76 7.64 7.03 -13.69
C GLN A 76 7.28 8.40 -14.24
N ARG A 77 8.10 8.91 -15.14
CA ARG A 77 7.81 10.16 -15.80
C ARG A 77 6.74 9.95 -16.86
N PRO A 78 5.76 10.84 -16.95
CA PRO A 78 4.70 10.68 -17.95
C PRO A 78 5.22 10.63 -19.37
N ASP A 79 6.26 11.37 -19.65
CA ASP A 79 6.85 11.45 -20.97
C ASP A 79 7.84 10.32 -21.25
N ALA A 80 8.19 9.56 -20.29
CA ALA A 80 9.03 8.40 -20.45
C ALA A 80 8.25 7.21 -21.00
N GLY A 81 7.08 7.41 -21.33
CA GLY A 81 6.14 6.43 -21.79
C GLY A 81 6.59 5.25 -22.47
N GLY A 82 7.29 5.28 -22.34
CA GLY A 82 7.38 4.06 -22.84
C GLY A 82 6.31 3.24 -22.42
#